data_107dfc2f0ef1ed87091dde804d93a24d
#
_entry.id   107dfc2f0ef1ed87091dde804d93a24d
#
_cell.length_a   1.000
_cell.length_b   1.000
_cell.length_c   1.000
_cell.angle_alpha   90.00
_cell.angle_beta   90.00
_cell.angle_gamma   90.00
#
_symmetry.space_group_name_H-M   'P 1'
#
loop_
_entity.id
_entity.type
_entity.pdbx_description
1 polymer ?
#
loop_
_entity_poly.entity_id
_entity_poly.type
_entity_poly.pdbx_seq_one_letter_code
_entity_poly.pdbx_strand_id
1 'polypeptide(L)'
;MAALAASVSVTFAQDSDGGIKLHGSIQSDILLPEKDEAIGTGDYSEWALTNTYADLNLTSKWVDAGVRLEYLEHPLPGFEPDFKGWGIPHFYAKLKSGKAVEATIGDFYEQFGSGLIFRTYEERSLGIDNAIRGARVTVAPTEGVRLKALGGVQRRYWEWSKDAWVAGADAEVNIDQWSKAMQEKGISWLVGASYLVVKHEEDPDIVVPGTNFRLNLPSAVGSFDVRSQLQIGSYNLLAEYAVKSQDPSFDNGYIYRRGNALLLSASYSKRGMSLLLQAKRSEDMAFRTNRTTSGIACFVNNMPAFAYQHTYALAALYPYATQAADGEWAFQAEAAYNFKRNTPLGGKYGTKLKLNVSHIRGLGQKPLSGADAESQFGNTVMGTKGYEVGFFDMGGIFYQDINVQMEKKLTKSFKLNLMYMNQRYDKTVIEGSGGVIKANIGVAEGKYQFNKKLTLRGELQYLQTNQDEGDWAYGLLELSVLPRLMFTVSDMWNCGETDIHYYMASLTANYKSHRLMVGYGRTRAGYNCSGGVCRYVPASRGVQVSYNYTF
;
A
#
# COMPACT_ATOMS: atom_id res chain seq x y z
N MET A 1 -13.81 30.18 -17.02
CA MET A 1 -13.89 28.92 -17.74
C MET A 1 -14.88 27.98 -17.03
N ALA A 2 -16.15 28.15 -17.35
CA ALA A 2 -17.23 27.31 -16.88
C ALA A 2 -17.77 26.53 -18.10
N ALA A 3 -17.09 25.46 -18.48
CA ALA A 3 -17.55 24.65 -19.62
C ALA A 3 -16.84 23.28 -19.62
N LEU A 4 -17.10 22.47 -18.59
CA LEU A 4 -16.86 21.01 -18.67
C LEU A 4 -17.84 20.25 -17.75
N ALA A 5 -19.00 20.81 -17.49
CA ALA A 5 -20.17 20.08 -17.02
C ALA A 5 -21.03 19.70 -18.23
N ALA A 6 -20.43 19.11 -19.23
CA ALA A 6 -21.21 18.43 -20.26
C ALA A 6 -21.68 17.10 -19.63
N SER A 7 -22.93 17.07 -19.22
CA SER A 7 -23.66 15.86 -18.85
C SER A 7 -23.72 14.94 -20.07
N VAL A 8 -22.72 14.09 -20.21
CA VAL A 8 -22.82 12.94 -21.10
C VAL A 8 -23.69 11.91 -20.39
N SER A 9 -24.98 12.08 -20.50
CA SER A 9 -25.95 11.05 -20.15
C SER A 9 -25.93 9.99 -21.24
N VAL A 10 -24.93 9.11 -21.21
CA VAL A 10 -24.96 7.89 -22.01
C VAL A 10 -25.75 6.86 -21.21
N THR A 11 -27.03 6.82 -21.44
CA THR A 11 -27.92 5.79 -20.91
C THR A 11 -27.82 4.57 -21.82
N PHE A 12 -26.92 3.66 -21.53
CA PHE A 12 -26.96 2.31 -22.04
C PHE A 12 -27.47 1.37 -20.95
N ALA A 13 -28.79 1.34 -20.80
CA ALA A 13 -29.46 0.28 -20.06
C ALA A 13 -30.11 -0.63 -21.11
N GLN A 14 -29.53 -1.81 -21.29
CA GLN A 14 -30.34 -2.93 -21.73
C GLN A 14 -29.70 -4.25 -21.25
N ASP A 15 -30.37 -4.89 -20.30
CA ASP A 15 -30.17 -6.30 -19.98
C ASP A 15 -30.51 -7.15 -21.23
N SER A 16 -29.47 -7.71 -21.82
CA SER A 16 -29.61 -8.87 -22.67
C SER A 16 -28.52 -9.86 -22.30
N ASP A 17 -28.91 -11.08 -22.11
CA ASP A 17 -28.01 -12.23 -21.86
C ASP A 17 -26.88 -12.23 -22.90
N GLY A 18 -25.65 -11.89 -22.48
CA GLY A 18 -24.46 -11.84 -23.35
C GLY A 18 -24.12 -10.46 -23.96
N GLY A 19 -24.81 -9.37 -23.60
CA GLY A 19 -24.57 -8.03 -24.12
C GLY A 19 -23.26 -7.40 -23.68
N ILE A 20 -22.74 -6.46 -24.49
CA ILE A 20 -21.60 -5.60 -24.15
C ILE A 20 -22.08 -4.60 -23.10
N LYS A 21 -21.34 -4.51 -21.97
CA LYS A 21 -21.56 -3.52 -20.93
C LYS A 21 -20.43 -2.49 -20.96
N LEU A 22 -20.80 -1.22 -20.98
CA LEU A 22 -19.87 -0.10 -20.88
C LEU A 22 -20.01 0.50 -19.48
N HIS A 23 -18.90 0.69 -18.80
CA HIS A 23 -18.84 1.34 -17.50
C HIS A 23 -17.55 2.15 -17.40
N GLY A 24 -17.55 3.13 -16.52
CA GLY A 24 -16.39 3.98 -16.34
C GLY A 24 -16.42 4.75 -15.05
N SER A 25 -15.32 5.46 -14.81
CA SER A 25 -15.18 6.34 -13.66
C SER A 25 -14.41 7.60 -14.03
N ILE A 26 -14.72 8.68 -13.32
CA ILE A 26 -13.94 9.91 -13.32
C ILE A 26 -13.59 10.22 -11.88
N GLN A 27 -12.31 10.43 -11.61
CA GLN A 27 -11.80 10.93 -10.36
C GLN A 27 -10.99 12.18 -10.64
N SER A 28 -11.25 13.27 -9.91
CA SER A 28 -10.49 14.50 -10.00
C SER A 28 -10.27 15.08 -8.63
N ASP A 29 -9.01 15.21 -8.24
CA ASP A 29 -8.58 15.82 -6.99
C ASP A 29 -7.84 17.12 -7.33
N ILE A 30 -8.30 18.24 -6.79
CA ILE A 30 -7.85 19.59 -7.12
C ILE A 30 -7.48 20.31 -5.82
N LEU A 31 -6.35 21.00 -5.82
CA LEU A 31 -5.96 21.96 -4.78
C LEU A 31 -5.80 23.32 -5.43
N LEU A 32 -6.50 24.33 -4.88
CA LEU A 32 -6.23 25.75 -5.15
C LEU A 32 -5.30 26.21 -4.04
N PRO A 33 -3.96 26.25 -4.29
CA PRO A 33 -3.00 26.45 -3.23
C PRO A 33 -2.95 27.91 -2.78
N GLU A 34 -2.75 28.10 -1.49
CA GLU A 34 -2.46 29.39 -0.87
C GLU A 34 -1.11 29.33 -0.17
N LYS A 35 -0.34 30.43 -0.23
CA LYS A 35 0.92 30.54 0.51
C LYS A 35 0.64 30.64 2.00
N ASP A 36 1.40 29.89 2.79
CA ASP A 36 1.33 29.94 4.25
C ASP A 36 2.73 29.71 4.84
N GLU A 37 3.36 30.80 5.26
CA GLU A 37 4.73 30.79 5.79
C GLU A 37 4.83 30.03 7.12
N ALA A 38 3.77 29.99 7.91
CA ALA A 38 3.76 29.32 9.21
C ALA A 38 3.94 27.80 9.09
N ILE A 39 3.52 27.21 7.99
CA ILE A 39 3.65 25.75 7.73
C ILE A 39 4.63 25.43 6.59
N GLY A 40 5.33 26.46 6.08
CA GLY A 40 6.31 26.28 5.02
C GLY A 40 5.74 25.71 3.73
N THR A 41 4.56 26.19 3.29
CA THR A 41 3.98 25.73 2.02
C THR A 41 4.89 26.03 0.85
N GLY A 42 4.85 25.16 -0.18
CA GLY A 42 5.52 25.42 -1.44
C GLY A 42 5.03 26.72 -2.10
N ASP A 43 5.90 27.34 -2.86
CA ASP A 43 5.57 28.49 -3.71
C ASP A 43 5.11 27.94 -5.07
N TYR A 44 3.80 27.86 -5.28
CA TYR A 44 3.21 27.35 -6.50
C TYR A 44 2.90 28.51 -7.44
N SER A 45 3.47 28.48 -8.66
CA SER A 45 3.14 29.45 -9.72
C SER A 45 1.74 29.23 -10.29
N GLU A 46 1.19 28.03 -10.08
CA GLU A 46 -0.07 27.59 -10.65
C GLU A 46 -1.24 27.92 -9.72
N TRP A 47 -2.31 28.44 -10.29
CA TRP A 47 -3.52 28.74 -9.53
C TRP A 47 -4.30 27.49 -9.08
N ALA A 48 -4.05 26.33 -9.72
CA ALA A 48 -4.65 25.05 -9.37
C ALA A 48 -3.69 23.90 -9.67
N LEU A 49 -3.57 22.98 -8.73
CA LEU A 49 -2.91 21.69 -8.87
C LEU A 49 -3.97 20.61 -9.01
N THR A 50 -3.78 19.66 -9.93
CA THR A 50 -4.84 18.67 -10.20
C THR A 50 -4.30 17.32 -10.61
N ASN A 51 -4.92 16.26 -10.06
CA ASN A 51 -4.78 14.89 -10.50
C ASN A 51 -6.15 14.42 -10.98
N THR A 52 -6.29 14.17 -12.28
CA THR A 52 -7.55 13.72 -12.88
C THR A 52 -7.34 12.43 -13.66
N TYR A 53 -8.21 11.46 -13.41
CA TYR A 53 -8.23 10.15 -14.03
C TYR A 53 -9.63 9.87 -14.58
N ALA A 54 -9.70 9.38 -15.83
CA ALA A 54 -10.94 8.95 -16.45
C ALA A 54 -10.75 7.55 -17.04
N ASP A 55 -11.44 6.57 -16.47
CA ASP A 55 -11.40 5.18 -16.91
C ASP A 55 -12.67 4.86 -17.71
N LEU A 56 -12.51 4.19 -18.83
CA LEU A 56 -13.59 3.64 -19.64
C LEU A 56 -13.32 2.15 -19.87
N ASN A 57 -14.28 1.31 -19.49
CA ASN A 57 -14.16 -0.13 -19.59
C ASN A 57 -15.35 -0.73 -20.30
N LEU A 58 -15.07 -1.68 -21.19
CA LEU A 58 -16.01 -2.49 -21.89
C LEU A 58 -15.89 -3.94 -21.40
N THR A 59 -16.98 -4.54 -20.98
CA THR A 59 -17.02 -5.94 -20.56
C THR A 59 -18.02 -6.73 -21.38
N SER A 60 -17.62 -7.92 -21.80
CA SER A 60 -18.49 -8.87 -22.48
C SER A 60 -18.17 -10.31 -22.09
N LYS A 61 -18.90 -11.27 -22.63
CA LYS A 61 -18.64 -12.69 -22.40
C LYS A 61 -17.25 -13.13 -22.87
N TRP A 62 -16.74 -12.53 -23.96
CA TRP A 62 -15.53 -12.99 -24.65
C TRP A 62 -14.35 -12.01 -24.54
N VAL A 63 -14.66 -10.73 -24.40
CA VAL A 63 -13.64 -9.68 -24.41
C VAL A 63 -13.96 -8.64 -23.35
N ASP A 64 -12.95 -8.29 -22.55
CA ASP A 64 -12.93 -7.05 -21.79
C ASP A 64 -11.87 -6.13 -22.40
N ALA A 65 -12.14 -4.85 -22.46
CA ALA A 65 -11.18 -3.84 -22.90
C ALA A 65 -11.31 -2.59 -22.04
N GLY A 66 -10.21 -1.90 -21.85
CA GLY A 66 -10.22 -0.66 -21.07
C GLY A 66 -9.22 0.34 -21.57
N VAL A 67 -9.50 1.61 -21.28
CA VAL A 67 -8.62 2.73 -21.55
C VAL A 67 -8.72 3.72 -20.40
N ARG A 68 -7.58 4.34 -20.02
CA ARG A 68 -7.51 5.41 -19.01
C ARG A 68 -6.89 6.64 -19.64
N LEU A 69 -7.53 7.78 -19.41
CA LEU A 69 -6.96 9.10 -19.62
C LEU A 69 -6.51 9.65 -18.27
N GLU A 70 -5.32 10.20 -18.23
CA GLU A 70 -4.77 10.91 -17.06
C GLU A 70 -4.44 12.35 -17.45
N TYR A 71 -4.71 13.28 -16.52
CA TYR A 71 -4.33 14.68 -16.62
C TYR A 71 -3.69 15.12 -15.32
N LEU A 72 -2.37 15.30 -15.36
CA LEU A 72 -1.47 15.61 -14.25
C LEU A 72 -0.51 16.77 -14.66
N GLU A 73 -0.99 17.72 -15.44
CA GLU A 73 -0.15 18.83 -15.95
C GLU A 73 0.47 19.64 -14.84
N HIS A 74 -0.26 19.81 -13.73
CA HIS A 74 0.20 20.41 -12.50
C HIS A 74 -0.20 19.48 -11.35
N PRO A 75 0.61 18.44 -11.03
CA PRO A 75 0.21 17.42 -10.07
C PRO A 75 0.13 17.97 -8.64
N LEU A 76 -0.66 17.31 -7.81
CA LEU A 76 -0.80 17.61 -6.38
C LEU A 76 0.54 17.52 -5.64
N PRO A 77 0.71 18.24 -4.51
CA PRO A 77 1.95 18.22 -3.73
C PRO A 77 2.40 16.81 -3.36
N GLY A 78 3.70 16.55 -3.42
CA GLY A 78 4.31 15.27 -3.11
C GLY A 78 4.32 14.26 -4.26
N PHE A 79 3.71 14.55 -5.41
CA PHE A 79 3.95 13.80 -6.64
C PHE A 79 5.32 14.17 -7.22
N GLU A 80 6.05 13.18 -7.71
CA GLU A 80 7.33 13.43 -8.35
C GLU A 80 7.15 14.27 -9.63
N PRO A 81 8.11 15.18 -9.95
CA PRO A 81 8.00 16.06 -11.13
C PRO A 81 7.78 15.31 -12.45
N ASP A 82 8.30 14.10 -12.56
CA ASP A 82 8.18 13.24 -13.74
C ASP A 82 6.72 12.78 -14.02
N PHE A 83 5.81 12.91 -13.03
CA PHE A 83 4.37 12.69 -13.25
C PHE A 83 3.69 13.81 -14.05
N LYS A 84 4.34 14.95 -14.24
CA LYS A 84 3.77 16.06 -14.99
C LYS A 84 3.47 15.63 -16.43
N GLY A 85 2.21 15.80 -16.86
CA GLY A 85 1.77 15.48 -18.21
C GLY A 85 0.32 15.08 -18.31
N TRP A 86 -0.09 14.70 -19.51
CA TRP A 86 -1.41 14.14 -19.76
C TRP A 86 -1.38 13.17 -20.95
N GLY A 87 -2.31 12.23 -21.00
CA GLY A 87 -2.36 11.25 -22.07
C GLY A 87 -3.17 10.01 -21.73
N ILE A 88 -2.93 8.96 -22.50
CA ILE A 88 -3.55 7.64 -22.33
C ILE A 88 -2.44 6.65 -21.94
N PRO A 89 -2.06 6.58 -20.66
CA PRO A 89 -0.96 5.73 -20.23
C PRO A 89 -1.35 4.28 -20.01
N HIS A 90 -2.66 3.96 -19.97
CA HIS A 90 -3.14 2.62 -19.70
C HIS A 90 -4.25 2.22 -20.67
N PHE A 91 -4.05 1.09 -21.38
CA PHE A 91 -5.06 0.47 -22.23
C PHE A 91 -4.81 -1.04 -22.33
N TYR A 92 -5.88 -1.82 -22.39
CA TYR A 92 -5.77 -3.27 -22.47
C TYR A 92 -6.94 -3.89 -23.26
N ALA A 93 -6.69 -5.10 -23.75
CA ALA A 93 -7.70 -6.02 -24.23
C ALA A 93 -7.46 -7.40 -23.59
N LYS A 94 -8.51 -7.96 -22.98
CA LYS A 94 -8.49 -9.29 -22.38
C LYS A 94 -9.48 -10.20 -23.10
N LEU A 95 -8.97 -11.29 -23.65
CA LEU A 95 -9.73 -12.34 -24.29
C LEU A 95 -10.05 -13.44 -23.27
N LYS A 96 -11.27 -13.94 -23.29
CA LYS A 96 -11.75 -15.00 -22.38
C LYS A 96 -12.30 -16.16 -23.21
N SER A 97 -11.72 -17.36 -23.04
CA SER A 97 -12.22 -18.59 -23.64
C SER A 97 -12.77 -19.51 -22.55
N GLY A 98 -14.04 -19.31 -22.22
CA GLY A 98 -14.70 -19.99 -21.11
C GLY A 98 -14.03 -19.64 -19.77
N LYS A 99 -13.85 -20.67 -18.92
CA LYS A 99 -13.13 -20.57 -17.64
C LYS A 99 -11.66 -21.04 -17.74
N ALA A 100 -11.30 -21.63 -18.87
CA ALA A 100 -10.04 -22.36 -19.01
C ALA A 100 -8.87 -21.46 -19.44
N VAL A 101 -9.13 -20.42 -20.24
CA VAL A 101 -8.05 -19.58 -20.80
C VAL A 101 -8.46 -18.10 -20.78
N GLU A 102 -7.59 -17.29 -20.24
CA GLU A 102 -7.63 -15.83 -20.34
C GLU A 102 -6.30 -15.32 -20.90
N ALA A 103 -6.34 -14.43 -21.87
CA ALA A 103 -5.16 -13.75 -22.41
C ALA A 103 -5.38 -12.24 -22.40
N THR A 104 -4.45 -11.49 -21.83
CA THR A 104 -4.46 -10.03 -21.79
C THR A 104 -3.29 -9.50 -22.61
N ILE A 105 -3.56 -8.50 -23.46
CA ILE A 105 -2.56 -7.74 -24.22
C ILE A 105 -2.74 -6.26 -23.86
N GLY A 106 -1.63 -5.54 -23.73
CA GLY A 106 -1.61 -4.14 -23.28
C GLY A 106 -1.16 -4.03 -21.85
N ASP A 107 -1.75 -3.09 -21.10
CA ASP A 107 -1.34 -2.79 -19.74
C ASP A 107 -2.13 -3.65 -18.73
N PHE A 108 -1.42 -4.22 -17.77
CA PHE A 108 -2.05 -5.04 -16.73
C PHE A 108 -1.28 -4.96 -15.40
N TYR A 109 -2.01 -5.25 -14.34
CA TYR A 109 -1.47 -5.49 -13.00
C TYR A 109 -1.58 -6.96 -12.68
N GLU A 110 -0.58 -7.49 -11.97
CA GLU A 110 -0.57 -8.89 -11.55
C GLU A 110 0.24 -9.06 -10.25
N GLN A 111 -0.05 -10.12 -9.53
CA GLN A 111 0.64 -10.50 -8.32
C GLN A 111 0.87 -12.02 -8.28
N PHE A 112 2.05 -12.44 -7.84
CA PHE A 112 2.38 -13.82 -7.52
C PHE A 112 2.41 -14.00 -5.99
N GLY A 113 1.69 -15.00 -5.49
CA GLY A 113 1.60 -15.27 -4.05
C GLY A 113 1.22 -14.02 -3.24
N SER A 114 1.97 -13.75 -2.18
CA SER A 114 1.81 -12.56 -1.34
C SER A 114 2.49 -11.30 -1.92
N GLY A 115 3.10 -11.40 -3.10
CA GLY A 115 3.79 -10.28 -3.75
C GLY A 115 5.27 -10.17 -3.43
N LEU A 116 5.85 -11.16 -2.75
CA LEU A 116 7.24 -11.12 -2.31
C LEU A 116 8.24 -10.99 -3.47
N ILE A 117 7.95 -11.61 -4.62
CA ILE A 117 8.79 -11.52 -5.81
C ILE A 117 8.16 -10.70 -6.93
N PHE A 118 6.81 -10.64 -7.00
CA PHE A 118 6.11 -9.89 -8.03
C PHE A 118 4.77 -9.37 -7.56
N ARG A 119 4.61 -8.05 -7.61
CA ARG A 119 3.35 -7.34 -7.45
C ARG A 119 3.40 -6.00 -8.17
N THR A 120 2.54 -5.84 -9.14
CA THR A 120 2.30 -4.56 -9.81
C THR A 120 0.89 -4.10 -9.50
N TYR A 121 0.72 -2.80 -9.25
CA TYR A 121 -0.55 -2.22 -8.81
C TYR A 121 -0.60 -0.72 -9.07
N GLU A 122 -1.78 -0.16 -8.93
CA GLU A 122 -2.03 1.27 -8.90
C GLU A 122 -2.44 1.69 -7.49
N GLU A 123 -1.83 2.75 -6.98
CA GLU A 123 -2.23 3.43 -5.74
C GLU A 123 -2.15 4.94 -5.97
N ARG A 124 -3.28 5.53 -6.43
CA ARG A 124 -3.35 6.95 -6.83
C ARG A 124 -3.00 7.92 -5.70
N SER A 125 -3.32 7.56 -4.46
CA SER A 125 -3.01 8.39 -3.30
C SER A 125 -1.49 8.52 -3.05
N LEU A 126 -0.72 7.54 -3.48
CA LEU A 126 0.75 7.51 -3.39
C LEU A 126 1.44 7.88 -4.72
N GLY A 127 0.70 8.01 -5.82
CA GLY A 127 1.28 8.18 -7.14
C GLY A 127 2.02 6.93 -7.62
N ILE A 128 1.59 5.74 -7.22
CA ILE A 128 2.15 4.49 -7.70
C ILE A 128 1.31 3.97 -8.86
N ASP A 129 1.96 3.73 -9.99
CA ASP A 129 1.43 2.95 -11.10
C ASP A 129 2.59 2.25 -11.80
N ASN A 130 2.78 0.97 -11.47
CA ASN A 130 3.84 0.13 -12.00
C ASN A 130 3.29 -0.97 -12.93
N ALA A 131 2.25 -0.64 -13.73
CA ALA A 131 1.66 -1.53 -14.73
C ALA A 131 2.73 -2.14 -15.66
N ILE A 132 2.48 -3.36 -16.10
CA ILE A 132 3.28 -4.00 -17.15
C ILE A 132 2.53 -3.85 -18.48
N ARG A 133 3.21 -3.32 -19.49
CA ARG A 133 2.75 -3.33 -20.89
C ARG A 133 3.32 -4.53 -21.61
N GLY A 134 2.47 -5.46 -22.00
CA GLY A 134 2.93 -6.69 -22.63
C GLY A 134 1.80 -7.69 -22.84
N ALA A 135 2.08 -8.93 -22.52
CA ALA A 135 1.10 -10.01 -22.60
C ALA A 135 1.10 -10.84 -21.31
N ARG A 136 -0.10 -11.29 -20.94
CA ARG A 136 -0.33 -12.21 -19.82
C ARG A 136 -1.32 -13.28 -20.27
N VAL A 137 -1.02 -14.54 -19.93
CA VAL A 137 -1.91 -15.67 -20.18
C VAL A 137 -2.14 -16.41 -18.88
N THR A 138 -3.39 -16.72 -18.58
CA THR A 138 -3.80 -17.59 -17.48
C THR A 138 -4.51 -18.81 -18.04
N VAL A 139 -4.12 -19.99 -17.63
CA VAL A 139 -4.70 -21.27 -18.07
C VAL A 139 -5.11 -22.09 -16.86
N ALA A 140 -6.33 -22.61 -16.88
CA ALA A 140 -6.83 -23.61 -15.93
C ALA A 140 -7.07 -24.94 -16.65
N PRO A 141 -6.02 -25.77 -16.83
CA PRO A 141 -6.12 -26.98 -17.67
C PRO A 141 -7.00 -28.06 -17.07
N THR A 142 -7.14 -28.07 -15.74
CA THR A 142 -8.01 -28.98 -14.99
C THR A 142 -8.47 -28.28 -13.70
N GLU A 143 -9.50 -28.84 -13.07
CA GLU A 143 -9.94 -28.36 -11.76
C GLU A 143 -8.78 -28.37 -10.75
N GLY A 144 -8.68 -27.28 -10.00
CA GLY A 144 -7.64 -27.11 -8.99
C GLY A 144 -6.27 -26.66 -9.52
N VAL A 145 -6.02 -26.62 -10.83
CA VAL A 145 -4.74 -26.15 -11.39
C VAL A 145 -4.92 -24.80 -12.07
N ARG A 146 -4.08 -23.86 -11.74
CA ARG A 146 -4.00 -22.53 -12.36
C ARG A 146 -2.56 -22.21 -12.72
N LEU A 147 -2.33 -21.93 -13.97
CA LEU A 147 -1.02 -21.55 -14.51
C LEU A 147 -1.11 -20.14 -15.07
N LYS A 148 -0.12 -19.31 -14.80
CA LYS A 148 0.02 -17.98 -15.37
C LYS A 148 1.40 -17.83 -16.00
N ALA A 149 1.47 -17.07 -17.08
CA ALA A 149 2.72 -16.60 -17.66
C ALA A 149 2.52 -15.15 -18.12
N LEU A 150 3.53 -14.33 -17.94
CA LEU A 150 3.52 -12.94 -18.35
C LEU A 150 4.89 -12.47 -18.82
N GLY A 151 4.86 -11.40 -19.62
CA GLY A 151 6.07 -10.70 -20.01
C GLY A 151 5.74 -9.33 -20.58
N GLY A 152 6.63 -8.38 -20.37
CA GLY A 152 6.45 -7.02 -20.85
C GLY A 152 7.44 -6.04 -20.23
N VAL A 153 7.19 -4.76 -20.45
CA VAL A 153 7.97 -3.64 -19.95
C VAL A 153 7.17 -2.89 -18.89
N GLN A 154 7.85 -2.40 -17.86
CA GLN A 154 7.19 -1.68 -16.77
C GLN A 154 6.98 -0.20 -17.12
N ARG A 155 5.85 0.35 -16.74
CA ARG A 155 5.60 1.78 -16.78
C ARG A 155 6.50 2.53 -15.80
N ARG A 156 7.10 3.60 -16.28
CA ARG A 156 7.76 4.62 -15.47
C ARG A 156 7.18 5.98 -15.86
N TYR A 157 6.30 6.56 -15.04
CA TYR A 157 5.59 7.81 -15.34
C TYR A 157 4.88 7.76 -16.70
N TRP A 158 5.29 8.59 -17.67
CA TRP A 158 4.78 8.65 -19.04
C TRP A 158 5.59 7.80 -20.02
N GLU A 159 6.66 7.17 -19.56
CA GLU A 159 7.58 6.41 -20.38
C GLU A 159 7.45 4.91 -20.14
N TRP A 160 7.92 4.15 -21.11
CA TRP A 160 8.03 2.71 -21.05
C TRP A 160 9.46 2.33 -21.38
N SER A 161 10.16 1.68 -20.49
CA SER A 161 11.52 1.25 -20.75
C SER A 161 11.58 0.35 -21.97
N LYS A 162 12.51 0.61 -22.88
CA LYS A 162 12.74 -0.23 -24.05
C LYS A 162 13.72 -1.35 -23.77
N ASP A 163 14.61 -1.16 -22.80
CA ASP A 163 15.74 -2.03 -22.52
C ASP A 163 15.55 -2.91 -21.29
N ALA A 164 14.71 -2.48 -20.34
CA ALA A 164 14.28 -3.29 -19.21
C ALA A 164 13.00 -4.07 -19.52
N TRP A 165 12.96 -5.32 -19.14
CA TRP A 165 11.75 -6.13 -19.24
C TRP A 165 11.59 -7.08 -18.06
N VAL A 166 10.35 -7.47 -17.83
CA VAL A 166 9.95 -8.41 -16.80
C VAL A 166 9.28 -9.60 -17.45
N ALA A 167 9.65 -10.81 -17.04
CA ALA A 167 8.94 -12.03 -17.44
C ALA A 167 8.81 -12.97 -16.24
N GLY A 168 7.68 -13.66 -16.16
CA GLY A 168 7.43 -14.56 -15.04
C GLY A 168 6.37 -15.60 -15.32
N ALA A 169 6.37 -16.62 -14.48
CA ALA A 169 5.39 -17.69 -14.46
C ALA A 169 4.97 -18.00 -13.02
N ASP A 170 3.72 -18.40 -12.86
CA ASP A 170 3.11 -18.77 -11.58
C ASP A 170 2.27 -20.04 -11.77
N ALA A 171 2.41 -20.97 -10.85
CA ALA A 171 1.64 -22.21 -10.82
C ALA A 171 0.99 -22.39 -9.44
N GLU A 172 -0.31 -22.61 -9.42
CA GLU A 172 -1.09 -22.89 -8.22
C GLU A 172 -1.87 -24.19 -8.37
N VAL A 173 -1.89 -24.98 -7.30
CA VAL A 173 -2.61 -26.24 -7.23
C VAL A 173 -3.44 -26.28 -5.96
N ASN A 174 -4.75 -26.41 -6.09
CA ASN A 174 -5.68 -26.67 -4.99
C ASN A 174 -5.85 -28.19 -4.84
N ILE A 175 -5.10 -28.77 -3.92
CA ILE A 175 -5.01 -30.24 -3.70
C ILE A 175 -6.36 -30.82 -3.27
N ASP A 176 -7.15 -30.03 -2.53
CA ASP A 176 -8.50 -30.43 -2.08
C ASP A 176 -9.45 -30.72 -3.23
N GLN A 177 -9.25 -30.14 -4.42
CA GLN A 177 -10.10 -30.41 -5.59
C GLN A 177 -10.00 -31.86 -6.08
N TRP A 178 -8.91 -32.54 -5.72
CA TRP A 178 -8.67 -33.95 -6.10
C TRP A 178 -8.92 -34.94 -4.95
N SER A 179 -9.31 -34.46 -3.76
CA SER A 179 -9.54 -35.28 -2.57
C SER A 179 -10.92 -35.10 -1.98
N LYS A 180 -11.85 -36.02 -2.26
CA LYS A 180 -13.19 -36.04 -1.66
C LYS A 180 -13.14 -36.00 -0.13
N ALA A 181 -12.18 -36.71 0.49
CA ALA A 181 -12.02 -36.73 1.93
C ALA A 181 -11.63 -35.35 2.52
N MET A 182 -10.89 -34.51 1.79
CA MET A 182 -10.59 -33.15 2.21
C MET A 182 -11.81 -32.25 2.06
N GLN A 183 -12.52 -32.36 0.95
CA GLN A 183 -13.74 -31.58 0.68
C GLN A 183 -14.82 -31.87 1.73
N GLU A 184 -15.07 -33.13 2.06
CA GLU A 184 -16.03 -33.55 3.10
C GLU A 184 -15.67 -33.03 4.49
N LYS A 185 -14.38 -32.87 4.80
CA LYS A 185 -13.88 -32.28 6.05
C LYS A 185 -13.76 -30.76 6.03
N GLY A 186 -14.11 -30.10 4.92
CA GLY A 186 -13.97 -28.65 4.75
C GLY A 186 -12.50 -28.17 4.83
N ILE A 187 -11.58 -28.99 4.32
CA ILE A 187 -10.15 -28.67 4.22
C ILE A 187 -9.88 -28.13 2.82
N SER A 188 -9.30 -26.94 2.72
CA SER A 188 -8.75 -26.39 1.47
C SER A 188 -7.24 -26.25 1.60
N TRP A 189 -6.51 -26.76 0.62
CA TRP A 189 -5.06 -26.70 0.60
C TRP A 189 -4.54 -26.27 -0.77
N LEU A 190 -4.00 -25.05 -0.81
CA LEU A 190 -3.32 -24.48 -1.97
C LEU A 190 -1.81 -24.60 -1.80
N VAL A 191 -1.14 -25.05 -2.84
CA VAL A 191 0.33 -25.03 -2.98
C VAL A 191 0.65 -24.27 -4.26
N GLY A 192 1.66 -23.41 -4.23
CA GLY A 192 2.07 -22.64 -5.39
C GLY A 192 3.58 -22.44 -5.46
N ALA A 193 4.05 -22.15 -6.66
CA ALA A 193 5.42 -21.74 -6.93
C ALA A 193 5.44 -20.74 -8.07
N SER A 194 6.35 -19.77 -7.99
CA SER A 194 6.50 -18.74 -9.02
C SER A 194 7.97 -18.47 -9.32
N TYR A 195 8.21 -18.01 -10.53
CA TYR A 195 9.51 -17.54 -10.97
C TYR A 195 9.34 -16.21 -11.71
N LEU A 196 10.23 -15.27 -11.42
CA LEU A 196 10.32 -13.99 -12.09
C LEU A 196 11.75 -13.70 -12.51
N VAL A 197 11.92 -13.12 -13.67
CA VAL A 197 13.18 -12.53 -14.12
C VAL A 197 12.96 -11.09 -14.52
N VAL A 198 13.85 -10.22 -14.08
CA VAL A 198 13.92 -8.82 -14.47
C VAL A 198 15.23 -8.62 -15.20
N LYS A 199 15.18 -8.17 -16.45
CA LYS A 199 16.34 -7.62 -17.15
C LYS A 199 16.38 -6.13 -16.85
N HIS A 200 17.49 -5.65 -16.32
CA HIS A 200 17.69 -4.23 -16.08
C HIS A 200 17.97 -3.46 -17.36
N GLU A 201 17.74 -2.15 -17.35
CA GLU A 201 18.28 -1.24 -18.35
C GLU A 201 19.80 -1.32 -18.38
N GLU A 202 20.42 -0.86 -19.46
CA GLU A 202 21.88 -0.69 -19.48
C GLU A 202 22.27 0.28 -18.37
N ASP A 203 23.11 -0.22 -17.48
CA ASP A 203 23.47 0.53 -16.29
C ASP A 203 24.57 1.55 -16.60
N PRO A 204 24.51 2.72 -15.97
CA PRO A 204 25.65 3.63 -16.01
C PRO A 204 26.86 2.96 -15.35
N ASP A 205 28.05 3.34 -15.80
CA ASP A 205 29.30 2.89 -15.23
C ASP A 205 29.40 3.33 -13.76
N ILE A 206 29.20 2.39 -12.84
CA ILE A 206 29.36 2.62 -11.41
C ILE A 206 30.79 2.25 -11.03
N VAL A 207 31.59 3.26 -10.72
CA VAL A 207 33.00 3.10 -10.36
C VAL A 207 33.13 2.85 -8.86
N VAL A 208 33.91 1.85 -8.49
CA VAL A 208 34.23 1.60 -7.08
C VAL A 208 35.12 2.72 -6.55
N PRO A 209 34.75 3.44 -5.48
CA PRO A 209 35.51 4.55 -4.94
C PRO A 209 36.96 4.18 -4.66
N GLY A 210 37.89 5.05 -5.10
CA GLY A 210 39.33 4.86 -4.90
C GLY A 210 39.99 3.85 -5.85
N THR A 211 39.29 3.37 -6.87
CA THR A 211 39.81 2.46 -7.87
C THR A 211 39.51 2.93 -9.31
N ASN A 212 40.13 2.28 -10.31
CA ASN A 212 39.77 2.45 -11.72
C ASN A 212 38.84 1.34 -12.23
N PHE A 213 38.21 0.61 -11.32
CA PHE A 213 37.32 -0.50 -11.67
C PHE A 213 35.87 -0.05 -11.61
N ARG A 214 35.06 -0.48 -12.58
CA ARG A 214 33.60 -0.39 -12.51
C ARG A 214 33.02 -1.71 -11.98
N LEU A 215 31.83 -1.64 -11.38
CA LEU A 215 31.10 -2.81 -10.95
C LEU A 215 30.61 -3.64 -12.15
N ASN A 216 30.76 -4.95 -12.06
CA ASN A 216 30.23 -5.90 -13.03
C ASN A 216 28.79 -6.26 -12.66
N LEU A 217 27.84 -5.42 -13.04
CA LEU A 217 26.44 -5.55 -12.65
C LEU A 217 25.74 -6.67 -13.42
N PRO A 218 24.95 -7.54 -12.77
CA PRO A 218 24.16 -8.57 -13.46
C PRO A 218 23.12 -7.93 -14.38
N SER A 219 23.11 -8.28 -15.67
CA SER A 219 22.13 -7.76 -16.62
C SER A 219 20.70 -8.27 -16.36
N ALA A 220 20.56 -9.43 -15.72
CA ALA A 220 19.29 -10.03 -15.37
C ALA A 220 19.33 -10.61 -13.96
N VAL A 221 18.24 -10.41 -13.22
CA VAL A 221 18.05 -10.88 -11.84
C VAL A 221 16.84 -11.80 -11.79
N GLY A 222 17.05 -13.02 -11.31
CA GLY A 222 15.98 -14.00 -11.11
C GLY A 222 15.50 -14.04 -9.67
N SER A 223 14.21 -14.29 -9.48
CA SER A 223 13.61 -14.56 -8.17
C SER A 223 12.64 -15.72 -8.24
N PHE A 224 12.52 -16.45 -7.14
CA PHE A 224 11.67 -17.63 -7.03
C PHE A 224 10.94 -17.64 -5.68
N ASP A 225 9.69 -18.05 -5.66
CA ASP A 225 8.95 -18.32 -4.42
C ASP A 225 8.26 -19.69 -4.43
N VAL A 226 8.03 -20.20 -3.22
CA VAL A 226 7.13 -21.32 -2.96
C VAL A 226 6.20 -20.95 -1.82
N ARG A 227 4.94 -21.38 -1.93
CA ARG A 227 3.92 -21.07 -0.93
C ARG A 227 2.99 -22.23 -0.66
N SER A 228 2.46 -22.27 0.56
CA SER A 228 1.44 -23.21 0.98
C SER A 228 0.41 -22.47 1.83
N GLN A 229 -0.86 -22.60 1.48
CA GLN A 229 -1.98 -22.08 2.26
C GLN A 229 -2.94 -23.20 2.60
N LEU A 230 -3.17 -23.42 3.89
CA LEU A 230 -4.01 -24.47 4.41
C LEU A 230 -5.16 -23.87 5.23
N GLN A 231 -6.40 -24.15 4.83
CA GLN A 231 -7.58 -23.79 5.59
C GLN A 231 -8.24 -25.06 6.15
N ILE A 232 -8.48 -25.08 7.46
CA ILE A 232 -9.16 -26.17 8.16
C ILE A 232 -10.24 -25.56 9.06
N GLY A 233 -11.49 -25.62 8.62
CA GLY A 233 -12.60 -25.01 9.34
C GLY A 233 -12.37 -23.52 9.62
N SER A 234 -12.12 -23.16 10.88
CA SER A 234 -11.89 -21.78 11.32
C SER A 234 -10.43 -21.33 11.29
N TYR A 235 -9.50 -22.21 10.96
CA TYR A 235 -8.06 -21.92 10.90
C TYR A 235 -7.63 -21.69 9.47
N ASN A 236 -6.76 -20.68 9.25
CA ASN A 236 -6.07 -20.45 7.98
C ASN A 236 -4.59 -20.26 8.29
N LEU A 237 -3.75 -21.05 7.63
CA LEU A 237 -2.29 -21.04 7.77
C LEU A 237 -1.68 -20.75 6.42
N LEU A 238 -0.75 -19.79 6.35
CA LEU A 238 0.03 -19.46 5.16
C LEU A 238 1.51 -19.50 5.52
N ALA A 239 2.29 -20.14 4.67
CA ALA A 239 3.74 -20.08 4.67
C ALA A 239 4.21 -19.81 3.25
N GLU A 240 5.09 -18.82 3.06
CA GLU A 240 5.69 -18.46 1.78
C GLU A 240 7.17 -18.16 1.99
N TYR A 241 8.01 -18.68 1.11
CA TYR A 241 9.45 -18.43 1.11
C TYR A 241 9.91 -18.02 -0.26
N ALA A 242 10.65 -16.92 -0.33
CA ALA A 242 11.15 -16.35 -1.57
C ALA A 242 12.65 -16.14 -1.52
N VAL A 243 13.29 -16.24 -2.68
CA VAL A 243 14.72 -15.95 -2.89
C VAL A 243 14.89 -15.06 -4.12
N LYS A 244 15.85 -14.15 -4.06
CA LYS A 244 16.27 -13.28 -5.18
C LYS A 244 17.77 -13.47 -5.39
N SER A 245 18.22 -13.56 -6.65
CA SER A 245 19.64 -13.55 -6.97
C SER A 245 20.27 -12.20 -6.61
N GLN A 246 21.60 -12.11 -6.65
CA GLN A 246 22.32 -10.86 -6.37
C GLN A 246 21.80 -9.74 -7.27
N ASP A 247 21.46 -8.61 -6.67
CA ASP A 247 20.89 -7.44 -7.33
C ASP A 247 21.50 -6.15 -6.76
N PRO A 248 22.77 -5.84 -7.07
CA PRO A 248 23.37 -4.60 -6.65
C PRO A 248 22.58 -3.41 -7.19
N SER A 249 22.07 -2.56 -6.31
CA SER A 249 21.22 -1.43 -6.65
C SER A 249 21.43 -0.25 -5.68
N PHE A 250 20.88 0.90 -6.01
CA PHE A 250 20.92 2.07 -5.14
C PHE A 250 20.34 1.77 -3.75
N ASP A 251 19.27 0.97 -3.69
CA ASP A 251 18.61 0.64 -2.43
C ASP A 251 19.52 -0.09 -1.43
N ASN A 252 20.41 -0.98 -1.90
CA ASN A 252 21.30 -1.75 -1.04
C ASN A 252 22.76 -1.25 -1.07
N GLY A 253 23.03 -0.05 -1.63
CA GLY A 253 24.38 0.48 -1.74
C GLY A 253 25.30 -0.33 -2.67
N TYR A 254 24.71 -0.97 -3.67
CA TYR A 254 25.38 -1.80 -4.69
C TYR A 254 26.16 -3.01 -4.14
N ILE A 255 25.69 -3.60 -3.04
CA ILE A 255 26.26 -4.84 -2.51
C ILE A 255 25.78 -6.08 -3.30
N TYR A 256 26.64 -7.09 -3.39
CA TYR A 256 26.38 -8.35 -4.09
C TYR A 256 25.82 -9.40 -3.14
N ARG A 257 24.58 -9.15 -2.67
CA ARG A 257 23.90 -10.04 -1.74
C ARG A 257 22.71 -10.72 -2.40
N ARG A 258 22.41 -11.97 -1.99
CA ARG A 258 21.18 -12.66 -2.38
C ARG A 258 20.07 -12.27 -1.43
N GLY A 259 18.95 -11.88 -1.99
CA GLY A 259 17.75 -11.61 -1.21
C GLY A 259 17.02 -12.87 -0.77
N ASN A 260 16.38 -12.82 0.39
CA ASN A 260 15.45 -13.86 0.83
C ASN A 260 14.33 -13.28 1.70
N ALA A 261 13.16 -13.91 1.64
CA ALA A 261 12.04 -13.56 2.50
C ALA A 261 11.28 -14.81 2.97
N LEU A 262 10.89 -14.83 4.23
CA LEU A 262 9.98 -15.81 4.82
C LEU A 262 8.75 -15.07 5.34
N LEU A 263 7.57 -15.53 4.98
CA LEU A 263 6.29 -15.00 5.45
C LEU A 263 5.47 -16.14 6.04
N LEU A 264 5.05 -15.99 7.30
CA LEU A 264 4.19 -16.90 8.02
C LEU A 264 2.96 -16.15 8.51
N SER A 265 1.79 -16.72 8.32
CA SER A 265 0.54 -16.19 8.85
C SER A 265 -0.35 -17.31 9.36
N ALA A 266 -0.87 -17.15 10.56
CA ALA A 266 -1.84 -18.06 11.17
C ALA A 266 -3.04 -17.25 11.66
N SER A 267 -4.23 -17.59 11.21
CA SER A 267 -5.45 -16.95 11.68
C SER A 267 -6.49 -17.96 12.14
N TYR A 268 -7.24 -17.54 13.16
CA TYR A 268 -8.41 -18.24 13.65
C TYR A 268 -9.60 -17.29 13.67
N SER A 269 -10.70 -17.67 13.06
CA SER A 269 -11.90 -16.84 13.02
C SER A 269 -13.15 -17.66 13.33
N LYS A 270 -13.87 -17.23 14.36
CA LYS A 270 -15.15 -17.77 14.78
C LYS A 270 -16.09 -16.64 15.12
N ARG A 271 -17.40 -16.85 15.06
CA ARG A 271 -18.38 -15.85 15.43
C ARG A 271 -18.08 -15.22 16.80
N GLY A 272 -17.74 -13.95 16.80
CA GLY A 272 -17.43 -13.17 18.00
C GLY A 272 -15.98 -13.24 18.48
N MET A 273 -15.09 -13.94 17.79
CA MET A 273 -13.67 -14.02 18.14
C MET A 273 -12.81 -14.16 16.88
N SER A 274 -11.71 -13.41 16.81
CA SER A 274 -10.66 -13.61 15.81
C SER A 274 -9.27 -13.48 16.46
N LEU A 275 -8.33 -14.24 15.93
CA LEU A 275 -6.91 -14.16 16.27
C LEU A 275 -6.11 -14.21 14.96
N LEU A 276 -5.12 -13.33 14.83
CA LEU A 276 -4.15 -13.32 13.74
C LEU A 276 -2.75 -13.26 14.34
N LEU A 277 -1.88 -14.14 13.87
CA LEU A 277 -0.44 -14.14 14.20
C LEU A 277 0.33 -14.15 12.91
N GLN A 278 1.27 -13.23 12.75
CA GLN A 278 2.09 -13.12 11.56
C GLN A 278 3.55 -12.93 11.92
N ALA A 279 4.43 -13.49 11.12
CA ALA A 279 5.87 -13.27 11.18
C ALA A 279 6.43 -13.15 9.77
N LYS A 280 7.31 -12.17 9.56
CA LYS A 280 8.03 -11.98 8.31
C LYS A 280 9.50 -11.74 8.61
N ARG A 281 10.36 -12.40 7.85
CA ARG A 281 11.77 -12.03 7.70
C ARG A 281 12.00 -11.61 6.26
N SER A 282 12.66 -10.50 6.05
CA SER A 282 13.14 -10.10 4.72
C SER A 282 14.59 -9.67 4.84
N GLU A 283 15.35 -9.88 3.77
CA GLU A 283 16.76 -9.51 3.64
C GLU A 283 17.02 -9.21 2.18
N ASP A 284 17.45 -8.00 1.85
CA ASP A 284 17.77 -7.55 0.50
C ASP A 284 16.71 -7.90 -0.56
N MET A 285 15.43 -7.62 -0.26
CA MET A 285 14.29 -7.95 -1.12
C MET A 285 13.72 -6.75 -1.87
N ALA A 286 14.33 -5.58 -1.82
CA ALA A 286 14.00 -4.50 -2.75
C ALA A 286 14.28 -4.96 -4.19
N PHE A 287 13.29 -4.85 -5.08
CA PHE A 287 13.41 -5.33 -6.45
C PHE A 287 12.78 -4.35 -7.42
N ARG A 288 13.61 -3.81 -8.34
CA ARG A 288 13.22 -2.77 -9.29
C ARG A 288 13.61 -3.15 -10.72
N THR A 289 12.96 -2.56 -11.71
CA THR A 289 13.40 -2.65 -13.12
C THR A 289 14.58 -1.73 -13.41
N ASN A 290 14.69 -0.59 -12.70
CA ASN A 290 15.83 0.32 -12.78
C ASN A 290 16.55 0.39 -11.44
N ARG A 291 17.79 -0.07 -11.39
CA ARG A 291 18.58 -0.20 -10.15
C ARG A 291 19.16 1.11 -9.62
N THR A 292 19.13 2.20 -10.40
CA THR A 292 19.59 3.52 -9.97
C THR A 292 18.46 4.39 -9.40
N THR A 293 17.20 3.94 -9.53
CA THR A 293 16.02 4.67 -9.05
C THR A 293 15.86 4.51 -7.55
N SER A 294 15.45 5.58 -6.90
CA SER A 294 15.09 5.63 -5.48
C SER A 294 13.58 5.87 -5.27
N GLY A 295 13.16 5.98 -4.01
CA GLY A 295 11.76 6.31 -3.67
C GLY A 295 10.79 5.18 -3.98
N ILE A 296 9.62 5.50 -4.55
CA ILE A 296 8.53 4.54 -4.80
C ILE A 296 8.46 4.03 -6.24
N ALA A 297 9.30 4.55 -7.13
CA ALA A 297 9.26 4.21 -8.56
C ALA A 297 9.92 2.85 -8.88
N CYS A 298 9.50 2.24 -9.98
CA CYS A 298 10.10 1.06 -10.60
C CYS A 298 10.08 -0.23 -9.77
N PHE A 299 9.40 -0.31 -8.63
CA PHE A 299 9.26 -1.58 -7.91
C PHE A 299 8.48 -2.62 -8.71
N VAL A 300 8.96 -3.85 -8.71
CA VAL A 300 8.26 -5.01 -9.27
C VAL A 300 7.69 -5.93 -8.19
N ASN A 301 8.09 -5.75 -6.94
CA ASN A 301 7.59 -6.50 -5.80
C ASN A 301 7.07 -5.58 -4.69
N ASN A 302 6.46 -6.17 -3.67
CA ASN A 302 6.05 -5.45 -2.47
C ASN A 302 6.30 -6.31 -1.23
N MET A 303 7.07 -5.77 -0.28
CA MET A 303 7.22 -6.38 1.03
C MET A 303 6.11 -5.87 1.96
N PRO A 304 5.14 -6.72 2.36
CA PRO A 304 4.05 -6.26 3.20
C PRO A 304 4.57 -5.80 4.56
N ALA A 305 4.09 -4.66 5.04
CA ALA A 305 4.33 -4.24 6.41
C ALA A 305 3.47 -5.07 7.36
N PHE A 306 4.08 -5.68 8.39
CA PHE A 306 3.34 -6.28 9.50
C PHE A 306 3.23 -5.28 10.64
N ALA A 307 2.66 -4.10 10.29
CA ALA A 307 2.30 -3.03 11.19
C ALA A 307 0.80 -2.74 11.05
N TYR A 308 0.14 -2.48 12.17
CA TYR A 308 -1.28 -2.13 12.15
C TYR A 308 -1.48 -0.77 11.47
N GLN A 309 -2.41 -0.71 10.51
CA GLN A 309 -2.75 0.54 9.85
C GLN A 309 -3.84 1.28 10.63
N HIS A 310 -3.48 2.43 11.17
CA HIS A 310 -4.38 3.27 11.96
C HIS A 310 -5.17 4.22 11.06
N THR A 311 -6.43 4.44 11.43
CA THR A 311 -7.32 5.40 10.76
C THR A 311 -7.50 6.69 11.57
N TYR A 312 -7.11 6.70 12.83
CA TYR A 312 -7.10 7.89 13.67
C TYR A 312 -5.88 8.75 13.37
N ALA A 313 -6.07 10.06 13.26
CA ALA A 313 -5.06 10.99 12.73
C ALA A 313 -3.73 10.96 13.52
N LEU A 314 -3.78 11.03 14.85
CA LEU A 314 -2.57 11.01 15.67
C LEU A 314 -1.96 9.61 15.80
N ALA A 315 -2.78 8.55 15.76
CA ALA A 315 -2.26 7.19 15.75
C ALA A 315 -1.54 6.84 14.43
N ALA A 316 -1.91 7.52 13.34
CA ALA A 316 -1.27 7.40 12.03
C ALA A 316 -0.16 8.44 11.79
N LEU A 317 0.25 9.22 12.81
CA LEU A 317 1.21 10.30 12.65
C LEU A 317 2.61 9.79 12.28
N TYR A 318 2.99 8.63 12.82
CA TYR A 318 4.27 7.95 12.57
C TYR A 318 4.03 6.58 11.94
N PRO A 319 3.76 6.53 10.64
CA PRO A 319 3.42 5.28 9.94
C PRO A 319 4.69 4.49 9.60
N TYR A 320 4.60 3.16 9.65
CA TYR A 320 5.74 2.31 9.36
C TYR A 320 5.94 2.09 7.85
N ALA A 321 7.15 2.38 7.35
CA ALA A 321 7.63 2.01 6.03
C ALA A 321 8.51 0.75 6.10
N THR A 322 8.21 -0.25 5.27
CA THR A 322 8.95 -1.51 5.23
C THR A 322 10.39 -1.29 4.75
N GLN A 323 11.37 -1.83 5.48
CA GLN A 323 12.80 -1.74 5.16
C GLN A 323 13.20 -2.93 4.28
N ALA A 324 12.84 -2.87 2.99
CA ALA A 324 12.98 -4.01 2.08
C ALA A 324 14.45 -4.29 1.66
N ALA A 325 15.28 -3.24 1.60
CA ALA A 325 16.69 -3.36 1.24
C ALA A 325 17.54 -3.82 2.43
N ASP A 326 17.46 -3.10 3.55
CA ASP A 326 18.22 -3.44 4.76
C ASP A 326 17.74 -4.73 5.41
N GLY A 327 16.46 -5.02 5.24
CA GLY A 327 15.81 -6.19 5.80
C GLY A 327 15.34 -6.04 7.23
N GLU A 328 14.41 -6.89 7.60
CA GLU A 328 13.74 -6.82 8.89
C GLU A 328 13.16 -8.16 9.36
N TRP A 329 13.00 -8.30 10.67
CA TRP A 329 12.06 -9.20 11.31
C TRP A 329 10.83 -8.42 11.73
N ALA A 330 9.65 -8.80 11.26
CA ALA A 330 8.38 -8.18 11.60
C ALA A 330 7.42 -9.22 12.18
N PHE A 331 6.83 -8.89 13.33
CA PHE A 331 5.85 -9.71 14.04
C PHE A 331 4.59 -8.90 14.27
N GLN A 332 3.43 -9.49 13.98
CA GLN A 332 2.14 -8.90 14.27
C GLN A 332 1.21 -9.92 14.91
N ALA A 333 0.53 -9.52 15.97
CA ALA A 333 -0.51 -10.29 16.61
C ALA A 333 -1.76 -9.42 16.80
N GLU A 334 -2.90 -9.89 16.32
CA GLU A 334 -4.19 -9.24 16.54
C GLU A 334 -5.16 -10.21 17.19
N ALA A 335 -5.88 -9.74 18.20
CA ALA A 335 -6.97 -10.47 18.80
C ALA A 335 -8.21 -9.58 18.89
N ALA A 336 -9.37 -10.10 18.51
CA ALA A 336 -10.63 -9.41 18.71
C ALA A 336 -11.65 -10.36 19.36
N TYR A 337 -12.38 -9.82 20.33
CA TYR A 337 -13.41 -10.55 21.04
C TYR A 337 -14.65 -9.70 21.26
N ASN A 338 -15.82 -10.29 20.94
CA ASN A 338 -17.12 -9.67 21.18
C ASN A 338 -17.77 -10.30 22.43
N PHE A 339 -17.73 -9.57 23.54
CA PHE A 339 -18.46 -9.94 24.74
C PHE A 339 -19.96 -9.93 24.47
N LYS A 340 -20.61 -11.05 24.79
CA LYS A 340 -22.04 -11.24 24.53
C LYS A 340 -22.88 -10.22 25.33
N ARG A 341 -24.04 -9.89 24.78
CA ARG A 341 -25.05 -9.07 25.47
C ARG A 341 -25.49 -9.73 26.78
N ASN A 342 -25.87 -8.90 27.73
CA ASN A 342 -26.32 -9.30 29.07
C ASN A 342 -25.28 -10.10 29.88
N THR A 343 -23.99 -9.81 29.66
CA THR A 343 -22.86 -10.27 30.47
C THR A 343 -22.21 -9.07 31.18
N PRO A 344 -21.44 -9.27 32.28
CA PRO A 344 -20.80 -8.16 33.01
C PRO A 344 -19.95 -7.24 32.13
N LEU A 345 -19.13 -7.79 31.23
CA LEU A 345 -18.29 -7.02 30.30
C LEU A 345 -19.06 -6.61 29.03
N GLY A 346 -20.01 -7.39 28.57
CA GLY A 346 -20.80 -7.07 27.36
C GLY A 346 -21.86 -6.00 27.57
N GLY A 347 -22.45 -5.92 28.77
CA GLY A 347 -23.56 -5.02 29.03
C GLY A 347 -24.78 -5.33 28.16
N LYS A 348 -25.70 -4.35 28.03
CA LYS A 348 -26.98 -4.53 27.30
C LYS A 348 -26.81 -4.80 25.80
N TYR A 349 -25.76 -4.24 25.15
CA TYR A 349 -25.62 -4.27 23.69
C TYR A 349 -24.42 -5.07 23.19
N GLY A 350 -23.58 -5.57 24.09
CA GLY A 350 -22.30 -6.19 23.79
C GLY A 350 -21.16 -5.15 23.78
N THR A 351 -19.94 -5.65 23.93
CA THR A 351 -18.70 -4.84 23.88
C THR A 351 -17.72 -5.59 22.99
N LYS A 352 -17.08 -4.90 22.05
CA LYS A 352 -15.99 -5.44 21.24
C LYS A 352 -14.67 -4.91 21.78
N LEU A 353 -13.74 -5.80 22.05
CA LEU A 353 -12.37 -5.49 22.41
C LEU A 353 -11.44 -5.99 21.31
N LYS A 354 -10.46 -5.15 20.92
CA LYS A 354 -9.38 -5.51 20.02
C LYS A 354 -8.05 -5.21 20.69
N LEU A 355 -7.11 -6.09 20.52
CA LEU A 355 -5.71 -5.91 20.89
C LEU A 355 -4.88 -6.11 19.64
N ASN A 356 -3.93 -5.23 19.40
CA ASN A 356 -2.89 -5.40 18.39
C ASN A 356 -1.51 -5.21 19.02
N VAL A 357 -0.56 -6.00 18.58
CA VAL A 357 0.87 -5.86 18.87
C VAL A 357 1.61 -6.01 17.55
N SER A 358 2.28 -4.95 17.11
CA SER A 358 3.22 -4.97 16.00
C SER A 358 4.62 -4.72 16.56
N HIS A 359 5.60 -5.55 16.19
CA HIS A 359 6.97 -5.45 16.66
C HIS A 359 7.93 -5.75 15.53
N ILE A 360 8.71 -4.74 15.12
CA ILE A 360 9.59 -4.83 13.96
C ILE A 360 11.01 -4.45 14.37
N ARG A 361 11.94 -5.28 13.94
CA ARG A 361 13.37 -5.12 14.22
C ARG A 361 14.18 -5.26 12.94
N GLY A 362 15.29 -4.55 12.86
CA GLY A 362 16.29 -4.80 11.83
C GLY A 362 16.95 -6.17 11.98
N LEU A 363 17.70 -6.55 10.98
CA LEU A 363 18.58 -7.71 11.06
C LEU A 363 19.85 -7.40 11.86
N GLY A 364 20.41 -8.40 12.53
CA GLY A 364 21.67 -8.30 13.28
C GLY A 364 22.89 -8.32 12.35
N GLN A 365 22.94 -7.38 11.41
CA GLN A 365 23.99 -7.27 10.41
C GLN A 365 25.34 -6.90 11.02
N LYS A 366 26.39 -7.59 10.60
CA LYS A 366 27.79 -7.31 10.92
C LYS A 366 28.50 -6.83 9.66
N PRO A 367 28.81 -5.53 9.51
CA PRO A 367 29.50 -5.03 8.33
C PRO A 367 30.82 -5.76 8.09
N LEU A 368 31.08 -6.13 6.84
CA LEU A 368 32.36 -6.67 6.42
C LEU A 368 33.35 -5.51 6.24
N SER A 369 34.54 -5.65 6.82
CA SER A 369 35.62 -4.67 6.67
C SER A 369 36.49 -5.05 5.48
N GLY A 370 36.70 -4.10 4.56
CA GLY A 370 37.58 -4.22 3.40
C GLY A 370 36.84 -4.34 2.08
N ALA A 371 37.52 -3.93 1.02
CA ALA A 371 37.04 -4.13 -0.34
C ALA A 371 37.32 -5.59 -0.75
N ASP A 372 36.46 -6.50 -0.37
CA ASP A 372 36.47 -7.86 -0.88
C ASP A 372 36.01 -7.86 -2.35
N ALA A 373 36.87 -7.36 -3.23
CA ALA A 373 36.75 -7.58 -4.66
C ALA A 373 36.94 -9.08 -4.92
N GLU A 374 35.83 -9.82 -4.90
CA GLU A 374 35.89 -11.30 -4.97
C GLU A 374 36.39 -11.79 -6.34
N SER A 375 36.21 -11.01 -7.40
CA SER A 375 36.74 -11.38 -8.73
C SER A 375 36.88 -10.17 -9.63
N GLN A 376 38.02 -10.06 -10.28
CA GLN A 376 38.32 -9.04 -11.28
C GLN A 376 38.18 -9.62 -12.69
N PHE A 377 37.45 -8.93 -13.54
CA PHE A 377 37.29 -9.25 -14.96
C PHE A 377 37.71 -8.04 -15.80
N GLY A 378 38.93 -8.02 -16.31
CA GLY A 378 39.44 -6.88 -17.04
C GLY A 378 39.43 -5.60 -16.17
N ASN A 379 38.62 -4.61 -16.55
CA ASN A 379 38.41 -3.38 -15.80
C ASN A 379 37.11 -3.39 -14.93
N THR A 380 36.49 -4.54 -14.76
CA THR A 380 35.29 -4.72 -13.93
C THR A 380 35.58 -5.58 -12.70
N VAL A 381 34.84 -5.39 -11.64
CA VAL A 381 34.97 -6.11 -10.38
C VAL A 381 33.59 -6.35 -9.76
N MET A 382 33.42 -7.49 -9.11
CA MET A 382 32.29 -7.70 -8.21
C MET A 382 32.53 -6.92 -6.92
N GLY A 383 31.49 -6.28 -6.42
CA GLY A 383 31.53 -5.59 -5.14
C GLY A 383 31.45 -6.55 -3.95
N THR A 384 31.44 -5.99 -2.75
CA THR A 384 31.38 -6.74 -1.50
C THR A 384 29.98 -7.32 -1.25
N LYS A 385 29.89 -8.32 -0.36
CA LYS A 385 28.61 -8.81 0.19
C LYS A 385 28.01 -7.88 1.23
N GLY A 386 28.72 -6.81 1.61
CA GLY A 386 28.32 -5.76 2.53
C GLY A 386 28.33 -6.15 4.00
N TYR A 387 27.70 -7.25 4.38
CA TYR A 387 27.60 -7.69 5.77
C TYR A 387 27.42 -9.20 5.90
N GLU A 388 27.63 -9.71 7.10
CA GLU A 388 27.22 -11.05 7.54
C GLU A 388 26.02 -10.96 8.47
N VAL A 389 25.11 -11.92 8.38
CA VAL A 389 23.94 -12.04 9.27
C VAL A 389 23.48 -13.49 9.34
N GLY A 390 23.24 -13.98 10.56
CA GLY A 390 22.58 -15.26 10.77
C GLY A 390 21.06 -15.15 10.56
N PHE A 391 20.43 -16.27 10.18
CA PHE A 391 19.00 -16.26 9.85
C PHE A 391 18.11 -15.71 10.98
N PHE A 392 18.44 -16.00 12.25
CA PHE A 392 17.69 -15.55 13.43
C PHE A 392 18.30 -14.32 14.11
N ASP A 393 19.37 -13.74 13.56
CA ASP A 393 20.01 -12.57 14.16
C ASP A 393 19.11 -11.34 14.00
N MET A 394 18.79 -10.71 15.12
CA MET A 394 17.93 -9.52 15.18
C MET A 394 18.73 -8.31 15.63
N GLY A 395 18.54 -7.20 14.96
CA GLY A 395 19.13 -5.90 15.27
C GLY A 395 18.29 -5.02 16.18
N GLY A 396 18.37 -3.71 16.02
CA GLY A 396 17.60 -2.71 16.75
C GLY A 396 16.09 -2.79 16.49
N ILE A 397 15.29 -2.18 17.35
CA ILE A 397 13.84 -2.06 17.14
C ILE A 397 13.59 -0.87 16.23
N PHE A 398 13.01 -1.10 15.07
CA PHE A 398 12.58 -0.08 14.11
C PHE A 398 11.22 0.49 14.46
N TYR A 399 10.27 -0.39 14.79
CA TYR A 399 8.89 -0.01 15.09
C TYR A 399 8.26 -0.94 16.12
N GLN A 400 7.46 -0.37 17.00
CA GLN A 400 6.58 -1.11 17.90
C GLN A 400 5.28 -0.34 18.10
N ASP A 401 4.18 -1.04 18.02
CA ASP A 401 2.83 -0.54 18.28
C ASP A 401 2.08 -1.57 19.11
N ILE A 402 1.67 -1.15 20.30
CA ILE A 402 0.80 -1.95 21.17
C ILE A 402 -0.46 -1.12 21.39
N ASN A 403 -1.59 -1.56 20.86
CA ASN A 403 -2.83 -0.83 21.02
C ASN A 403 -4.00 -1.71 21.47
N VAL A 404 -4.87 -1.10 22.26
CA VAL A 404 -6.12 -1.68 22.73
C VAL A 404 -7.27 -0.78 22.30
N GLN A 405 -8.28 -1.36 21.67
CA GLN A 405 -9.47 -0.65 21.20
C GLN A 405 -10.72 -1.28 21.80
N MET A 406 -11.59 -0.46 22.34
CA MET A 406 -12.89 -0.85 22.87
C MET A 406 -14.01 -0.16 22.08
N GLU A 407 -14.91 -0.93 21.52
CA GLU A 407 -16.13 -0.45 20.89
C GLU A 407 -17.34 -0.88 21.74
N LYS A 408 -18.13 0.10 22.17
CA LYS A 408 -19.29 -0.15 23.03
C LYS A 408 -20.49 0.68 22.63
N LYS A 409 -21.61 0.02 22.39
CA LYS A 409 -22.89 0.67 22.24
C LYS A 409 -23.50 0.91 23.63
N LEU A 410 -23.57 2.17 24.06
CA LEU A 410 -24.07 2.56 25.38
C LEU A 410 -25.59 2.67 25.40
N THR A 411 -26.18 3.22 24.33
CA THR A 411 -27.63 3.29 24.14
C THR A 411 -28.03 2.82 22.74
N LYS A 412 -29.32 2.84 22.41
CA LYS A 412 -29.77 2.54 21.03
C LYS A 412 -29.19 3.54 20.02
N SER A 413 -28.94 4.77 20.44
CA SER A 413 -28.50 5.88 19.58
C SER A 413 -27.03 6.26 19.76
N PHE A 414 -26.35 5.84 20.84
CA PHE A 414 -25.00 6.26 21.15
C PHE A 414 -24.02 5.08 21.18
N LYS A 415 -22.96 5.22 20.41
CA LYS A 415 -21.82 4.30 20.33
C LYS A 415 -20.56 5.05 20.75
N LEU A 416 -19.73 4.43 21.59
CA LEU A 416 -18.44 4.91 22.06
C LEU A 416 -17.34 3.98 21.56
N ASN A 417 -16.27 4.55 21.03
CA ASN A 417 -15.00 3.88 20.72
C ASN A 417 -13.90 4.54 21.56
N LEU A 418 -13.10 3.74 22.23
CA LEU A 418 -11.90 4.17 22.94
C LEU A 418 -10.71 3.40 22.42
N MET A 419 -9.59 4.08 22.27
CA MET A 419 -8.31 3.44 21.92
C MET A 419 -7.19 4.03 22.78
N TYR A 420 -6.28 3.16 23.21
CA TYR A 420 -4.98 3.54 23.74
C TYR A 420 -3.89 2.80 22.96
N MET A 421 -2.83 3.52 22.63
CA MET A 421 -1.70 3.02 21.86
C MET A 421 -0.40 3.48 22.51
N ASN A 422 0.56 2.57 22.67
CA ASN A 422 1.94 2.87 22.97
C ASN A 422 2.79 2.56 21.74
N GLN A 423 3.53 3.55 21.25
CA GLN A 423 4.31 3.48 20.03
C GLN A 423 5.79 3.76 20.30
N ARG A 424 6.65 2.99 19.62
CA ARG A 424 8.06 3.30 19.40
C ARG A 424 8.32 3.35 17.90
N TYR A 425 8.93 4.43 17.44
CA TYR A 425 9.20 4.70 16.04
C TYR A 425 10.64 5.17 15.90
N ASP A 426 11.46 4.44 15.16
CA ASP A 426 12.83 4.84 14.86
C ASP A 426 12.86 5.68 13.60
N LYS A 427 12.72 7.00 13.77
CA LYS A 427 12.67 7.96 12.68
C LYS A 427 13.96 7.97 11.87
N THR A 428 15.11 7.70 12.52
CA THR A 428 16.39 7.63 11.81
C THR A 428 16.42 6.50 10.78
N VAL A 429 15.91 5.33 11.13
CA VAL A 429 15.86 4.18 10.21
C VAL A 429 14.80 4.39 9.13
N ILE A 430 13.61 4.87 9.52
CA ILE A 430 12.45 4.90 8.62
C ILE A 430 12.46 6.12 7.70
N GLU A 431 12.92 7.28 8.22
CA GLU A 431 12.91 8.58 7.51
C GLU A 431 14.32 9.13 7.21
N GLY A 432 15.37 8.45 7.66
CA GLY A 432 16.77 8.85 7.45
C GLY A 432 17.37 9.73 8.56
N SER A 433 16.56 10.33 9.45
CA SER A 433 17.03 11.20 10.56
C SER A 433 15.96 11.36 11.63
N GLY A 434 16.29 11.91 12.79
CA GLY A 434 15.33 12.34 13.81
C GLY A 434 15.27 11.49 15.08
N GLY A 435 16.07 10.41 15.20
CA GLY A 435 16.17 9.61 16.42
C GLY A 435 14.96 8.71 16.69
N VAL A 436 14.80 8.30 17.93
CA VAL A 436 13.73 7.37 18.35
C VAL A 436 12.63 8.13 19.08
N ILE A 437 11.41 8.02 18.55
CA ILE A 437 10.20 8.59 19.15
C ILE A 437 9.48 7.52 19.96
N LYS A 438 9.04 7.89 21.17
CA LYS A 438 8.19 7.08 22.04
C LYS A 438 6.95 7.88 22.35
N ALA A 439 5.80 7.41 21.92
CA ALA A 439 4.56 8.12 22.06
C ALA A 439 3.49 7.28 22.77
N ASN A 440 2.64 7.97 23.54
CA ASN A 440 1.39 7.43 24.08
C ASN A 440 0.24 8.16 23.43
N ILE A 441 -0.71 7.43 22.84
CA ILE A 441 -1.81 8.03 22.12
C ILE A 441 -3.13 7.53 22.71
N GLY A 442 -3.99 8.49 23.10
CA GLY A 442 -5.36 8.24 23.55
C GLY A 442 -6.36 8.73 22.53
N VAL A 443 -7.40 7.94 22.25
CA VAL A 443 -8.50 8.31 21.36
C VAL A 443 -9.84 8.04 22.01
N ALA A 444 -10.76 9.01 21.92
CA ALA A 444 -12.16 8.86 22.29
C ALA A 444 -13.05 9.33 21.14
N GLU A 445 -13.86 8.43 20.60
CA GLU A 445 -14.83 8.72 19.54
C GLU A 445 -16.25 8.41 20.03
N GLY A 446 -17.13 9.36 19.87
CA GLY A 446 -18.55 9.21 20.14
C GLY A 446 -19.39 9.37 18.87
N LYS A 447 -20.33 8.47 18.64
CA LYS A 447 -21.28 8.56 17.53
C LYS A 447 -22.70 8.54 18.06
N TYR A 448 -23.42 9.64 17.83
CA TYR A 448 -24.81 9.79 18.25
C TYR A 448 -25.75 9.88 17.04
N GLN A 449 -26.69 8.97 16.96
CA GLN A 449 -27.71 8.91 15.93
C GLN A 449 -29.01 9.53 16.44
N PHE A 450 -29.33 10.75 16.01
CA PHE A 450 -30.55 11.44 16.36
C PHE A 450 -31.80 10.76 15.78
N ASN A 451 -31.68 10.36 14.49
CA ASN A 451 -32.70 9.62 13.77
C ASN A 451 -32.05 8.83 12.61
N LYS A 452 -32.84 8.17 11.75
CA LYS A 452 -32.35 7.37 10.63
C LYS A 452 -31.53 8.16 9.59
N LYS A 453 -31.68 9.51 9.57
CA LYS A 453 -31.01 10.37 8.58
C LYS A 453 -29.93 11.27 9.17
N LEU A 454 -29.97 11.54 10.47
CA LEU A 454 -29.08 12.51 11.11
C LEU A 454 -28.19 11.83 12.14
N THR A 455 -26.89 11.94 11.97
CA THR A 455 -25.87 11.38 12.85
C THR A 455 -24.77 12.41 13.10
N LEU A 456 -24.37 12.56 14.35
CA LEU A 456 -23.20 13.34 14.76
C LEU A 456 -22.12 12.40 15.25
N ARG A 457 -20.90 12.59 14.77
CA ARG A 457 -19.68 11.94 15.25
C ARG A 457 -18.73 13.00 15.79
N GLY A 458 -18.23 12.78 16.97
CA GLY A 458 -17.18 13.58 17.58
C GLY A 458 -15.98 12.70 17.91
N GLU A 459 -14.79 13.22 17.75
CA GLU A 459 -13.54 12.51 18.00
C GLU A 459 -12.54 13.44 18.66
N LEU A 460 -11.88 12.95 19.71
CA LEU A 460 -10.79 13.62 20.41
C LEU A 460 -9.62 12.67 20.50
N GLN A 461 -8.42 13.16 20.21
CA GLN A 461 -7.19 12.42 20.32
C GLN A 461 -6.12 13.27 21.02
N TYR A 462 -5.22 12.61 21.73
CA TYR A 462 -4.05 13.22 22.31
C TYR A 462 -2.84 12.29 22.15
N LEU A 463 -1.73 12.82 21.66
CA LEU A 463 -0.45 12.14 21.54
C LEU A 463 0.54 12.84 22.46
N GLN A 464 1.14 12.08 23.37
CA GLN A 464 2.17 12.53 24.29
C GLN A 464 3.53 11.98 23.88
N THR A 465 4.50 12.87 23.70
CA THR A 465 5.91 12.50 23.48
C THR A 465 6.84 13.64 23.90
N ASN A 466 8.06 13.29 24.31
CA ASN A 466 9.12 14.27 24.61
C ASN A 466 10.13 14.38 23.46
N GLN A 467 9.83 13.83 22.30
CA GLN A 467 10.70 13.78 21.14
C GLN A 467 9.99 14.45 19.94
N ASP A 468 10.75 14.69 18.86
CA ASP A 468 10.27 15.32 17.63
C ASP A 468 9.62 16.69 17.93
N GLU A 469 8.44 16.94 17.45
CA GLU A 469 7.69 18.20 17.66
C GLU A 469 6.88 18.21 18.97
N GLY A 470 7.07 17.25 19.87
CA GLY A 470 6.38 17.16 21.16
C GLY A 470 4.91 16.71 21.05
N ASP A 471 4.08 17.20 21.95
CA ASP A 471 2.70 16.75 22.12
C ASP A 471 1.76 17.28 21.03
N TRP A 472 0.72 16.49 20.73
CA TRP A 472 -0.31 16.82 19.75
C TRP A 472 -1.71 16.58 20.29
N ALA A 473 -2.64 17.46 19.93
CA ALA A 473 -4.07 17.28 20.15
C ALA A 473 -4.82 17.27 18.82
N TYR A 474 -5.90 16.51 18.73
CA TYR A 474 -6.76 16.46 17.56
C TYR A 474 -8.23 16.42 17.97
N GLY A 475 -9.03 17.20 17.28
CA GLY A 475 -10.49 17.21 17.42
C GLY A 475 -11.18 17.12 16.07
N LEU A 476 -12.30 16.38 15.99
CA LEU A 476 -13.14 16.30 14.80
C LEU A 476 -14.61 16.29 15.18
N LEU A 477 -15.42 17.02 14.42
CA LEU A 477 -16.88 16.93 14.41
C LEU A 477 -17.37 16.66 12.98
N GLU A 478 -18.21 15.65 12.84
CA GLU A 478 -18.81 15.25 11.57
C GLU A 478 -20.33 15.14 11.72
N LEU A 479 -21.07 15.90 10.94
CA LEU A 479 -22.52 15.84 10.85
C LEU A 479 -22.93 15.20 9.53
N SER A 480 -23.47 13.99 9.60
CA SER A 480 -23.98 13.26 8.43
C SER A 480 -25.49 13.44 8.29
N VAL A 481 -25.94 14.00 7.17
CA VAL A 481 -27.34 14.15 6.76
C VAL A 481 -27.60 13.19 5.59
N LEU A 482 -27.95 11.95 5.96
CA LEU A 482 -28.10 10.85 5.00
C LEU A 482 -29.31 11.06 4.08
N PRO A 483 -29.22 10.64 2.81
CA PRO A 483 -28.06 10.00 2.18
C PRO A 483 -27.11 10.98 1.46
N ARG A 484 -27.29 12.30 1.58
CA ARG A 484 -26.73 13.26 0.63
C ARG A 484 -25.57 14.09 1.13
N LEU A 485 -25.56 14.53 2.38
CA LEU A 485 -24.62 15.55 2.84
C LEU A 485 -23.85 15.08 4.07
N MET A 486 -22.58 15.49 4.14
CA MET A 486 -21.72 15.32 5.30
C MET A 486 -20.87 16.58 5.48
N PHE A 487 -20.95 17.19 6.64
CA PHE A 487 -20.15 18.34 7.06
C PHE A 487 -19.09 17.83 8.03
N THR A 488 -17.85 18.20 7.82
CA THR A 488 -16.73 17.80 8.69
C THR A 488 -15.91 19.03 9.02
N VAL A 489 -15.57 19.20 10.28
CA VAL A 489 -14.56 20.15 10.75
C VAL A 489 -13.60 19.40 11.65
N SER A 490 -12.31 19.67 11.48
CA SER A 490 -11.25 19.08 12.31
C SER A 490 -10.12 20.07 12.51
N ASP A 491 -9.39 19.87 13.59
CA ASP A 491 -8.15 20.59 13.88
C ASP A 491 -7.14 19.65 14.51
N MET A 492 -5.92 19.65 13.98
CA MET A 492 -4.76 18.98 14.53
C MET A 492 -3.80 20.06 15.00
N TRP A 493 -3.57 20.12 16.29
CA TRP A 493 -2.77 21.14 16.93
C TRP A 493 -1.50 20.52 17.51
N ASN A 494 -0.35 21.02 17.08
CA ASN A 494 0.90 20.76 17.77
C ASN A 494 0.98 21.65 19.00
N CYS A 495 0.65 21.13 20.16
CA CYS A 495 0.73 21.83 21.43
C CYS A 495 2.10 21.65 22.15
N GLY A 496 3.04 20.98 21.48
CA GLY A 496 4.41 20.78 21.96
C GLY A 496 5.33 21.95 21.62
N GLU A 497 5.98 21.90 20.45
CA GLU A 497 7.04 22.86 20.10
C GLU A 497 6.59 23.99 19.16
N THR A 498 5.73 23.71 18.16
CA THR A 498 5.46 24.65 17.07
C THR A 498 4.25 25.54 17.27
N ASP A 499 3.29 25.16 18.13
CA ASP A 499 2.01 25.82 18.36
C ASP A 499 1.18 26.03 17.06
N ILE A 500 1.36 25.13 16.07
CA ILE A 500 0.71 25.23 14.76
C ILE A 500 -0.60 24.43 14.76
N HIS A 501 -1.64 25.02 14.17
CA HIS A 501 -2.94 24.43 13.92
C HIS A 501 -3.09 24.01 12.46
N TYR A 502 -3.46 22.76 12.21
CA TYR A 502 -3.78 22.20 10.90
C TYR A 502 -5.29 21.91 10.83
N TYR A 503 -6.04 22.98 10.63
CA TYR A 503 -7.51 22.94 10.57
C TYR A 503 -8.02 22.55 9.19
N MET A 504 -9.16 21.87 9.14
CA MET A 504 -9.87 21.52 7.91
C MET A 504 -11.38 21.62 8.12
N ALA A 505 -12.06 22.29 7.20
CA ALA A 505 -13.52 22.28 7.12
C ALA A 505 -13.94 21.78 5.75
N SER A 506 -14.87 20.84 5.67
CA SER A 506 -15.31 20.27 4.39
C SER A 506 -16.79 19.94 4.35
N LEU A 507 -17.34 20.00 3.14
CA LEU A 507 -18.68 19.56 2.78
C LEU A 507 -18.56 18.46 1.72
N THR A 508 -19.12 17.29 2.00
CA THR A 508 -19.27 16.22 1.01
C THR A 508 -20.72 16.09 0.60
N ALA A 509 -20.98 16.10 -0.70
CA ALA A 509 -22.30 15.89 -1.28
C ALA A 509 -22.30 14.61 -2.14
N ASN A 510 -23.31 13.75 -1.92
CA ASN A 510 -23.52 12.52 -2.70
C ASN A 510 -24.85 12.59 -3.42
N TYR A 511 -24.85 12.35 -4.73
CA TYR A 511 -26.06 12.27 -5.53
C TYR A 511 -25.95 11.16 -6.59
N LYS A 512 -26.71 10.10 -6.43
CA LYS A 512 -26.59 8.89 -7.25
C LYS A 512 -25.13 8.38 -7.24
N SER A 513 -24.48 8.30 -8.40
CA SER A 513 -23.09 7.90 -8.57
C SER A 513 -22.07 9.04 -8.44
N HIS A 514 -22.52 10.26 -8.14
CA HIS A 514 -21.65 11.43 -7.97
C HIS A 514 -21.31 11.64 -6.50
N ARG A 515 -20.05 11.88 -6.23
CA ARG A 515 -19.57 12.37 -4.93
C ARG A 515 -18.70 13.59 -5.17
N LEU A 516 -19.04 14.69 -4.53
CA LEU A 516 -18.26 15.92 -4.54
C LEU A 516 -17.90 16.29 -3.10
N MET A 517 -16.64 16.53 -2.85
CA MET A 517 -16.15 17.11 -1.60
C MET A 517 -15.49 18.45 -1.91
N VAL A 518 -15.82 19.45 -1.13
CA VAL A 518 -15.15 20.76 -1.13
C VAL A 518 -14.71 21.04 0.30
N GLY A 519 -13.45 21.37 0.48
CA GLY A 519 -12.85 21.66 1.77
C GLY A 519 -11.90 22.86 1.70
N TYR A 520 -11.63 23.44 2.87
CA TYR A 520 -10.63 24.49 3.03
C TYR A 520 -9.86 24.26 4.32
N GLY A 521 -8.53 24.35 4.23
CA GLY A 521 -7.72 24.21 5.42
C GLY A 521 -6.24 24.07 5.15
N ARG A 522 -5.53 23.64 6.19
CA ARG A 522 -4.10 23.32 6.22
C ARG A 522 -3.88 21.83 6.31
N THR A 523 -2.96 21.30 5.52
CA THR A 523 -2.49 19.91 5.61
C THR A 523 -1.04 19.90 6.10
N ARG A 524 -0.76 19.10 7.11
CA ARG A 524 0.60 18.91 7.65
C ARG A 524 1.49 18.19 6.63
N ALA A 525 2.77 18.55 6.62
CA ALA A 525 3.78 17.73 5.97
C ALA A 525 3.94 16.38 6.68
N GLY A 526 4.19 15.32 5.94
CA GLY A 526 4.42 13.99 6.52
C GLY A 526 4.32 12.86 5.51
N TYR A 527 4.45 11.65 6.03
CA TYR A 527 4.37 10.46 5.19
C TYR A 527 2.93 9.96 5.06
N ASN A 528 2.49 9.76 3.82
CA ASN A 528 1.28 9.03 3.48
C ASN A 528 1.68 7.60 3.09
N CYS A 529 1.13 6.60 3.78
CA CYS A 529 1.54 5.21 3.62
C CYS A 529 0.36 4.29 3.29
N SER A 530 0.62 3.33 2.41
CA SER A 530 -0.29 2.24 2.09
C SER A 530 0.51 0.94 1.90
N GLY A 531 0.11 -0.13 2.59
CA GLY A 531 0.73 -1.45 2.45
C GLY A 531 2.24 -1.53 2.77
N GLY A 532 2.78 -0.58 3.57
CA GLY A 532 4.21 -0.52 3.91
C GLY A 532 5.06 0.33 2.96
N VAL A 533 4.45 0.89 1.92
CA VAL A 533 5.08 1.86 1.01
C VAL A 533 4.60 3.25 1.40
N CYS A 534 5.53 4.18 1.55
CA CYS A 534 5.27 5.53 2.02
C CYS A 534 5.79 6.57 1.04
N ARG A 535 5.03 7.67 0.92
CA ARG A 535 5.42 8.85 0.17
C ARG A 535 5.37 10.08 1.07
N TYR A 536 6.39 10.91 1.02
CA TYR A 536 6.37 12.20 1.68
C TYR A 536 5.44 13.17 0.94
N VAL A 537 4.55 13.83 1.66
CA VAL A 537 3.65 14.86 1.17
C VAL A 537 4.00 16.16 1.88
N PRO A 538 4.36 17.23 1.16
CA PRO A 538 4.67 18.53 1.77
C PRO A 538 3.41 19.16 2.36
N ALA A 539 3.60 20.10 3.28
CA ALA A 539 2.51 20.89 3.83
C ALA A 539 1.80 21.69 2.71
N SER A 540 0.49 21.84 2.85
CA SER A 540 -0.30 22.63 1.93
C SER A 540 -1.43 23.37 2.64
N ARG A 541 -1.86 24.50 2.04
CA ARG A 541 -3.05 25.26 2.43
C ARG A 541 -3.85 25.61 1.19
N GLY A 542 -5.15 25.67 1.31
CA GLY A 542 -6.01 26.13 0.23
C GLY A 542 -7.35 25.43 0.16
N VAL A 543 -8.07 25.68 -0.94
CA VAL A 543 -9.33 25.00 -1.24
C VAL A 543 -9.03 23.66 -1.90
N GLN A 544 -9.59 22.59 -1.33
CA GLN A 544 -9.49 21.23 -1.85
C GLN A 544 -10.84 20.82 -2.45
N VAL A 545 -10.82 20.26 -3.65
CA VAL A 545 -12.00 19.73 -4.32
C VAL A 545 -11.72 18.30 -4.75
N SER A 546 -12.55 17.36 -4.34
CA SER A 546 -12.48 15.97 -4.80
C SER A 546 -13.80 15.57 -5.43
N TYR A 547 -13.75 15.14 -6.68
CA TYR A 547 -14.92 14.70 -7.43
C TYR A 547 -14.74 13.27 -7.91
N ASN A 548 -15.74 12.43 -7.65
CA ASN A 548 -15.78 11.05 -8.10
C ASN A 548 -17.13 10.78 -8.76
N TYR A 549 -17.09 10.13 -9.91
CA TYR A 549 -18.26 9.71 -10.67
C TYR A 549 -18.06 8.31 -11.24
N THR A 550 -19.07 7.45 -11.14
CA THR A 550 -19.08 6.12 -11.76
C THR A 550 -20.37 5.91 -12.53
N PHE A 551 -20.32 5.24 -13.69
CA PHE A 551 -21.49 4.96 -14.54
C PHE A 551 -21.45 3.56 -15.14
#